data_fd04e8dcc961a4b2f66d840d7af8c6ca
#
_entry.id   fd04e8dcc961a4b2f66d840d7af8c6ca
#
_cell.length_a   1.000
_cell.length_b   1.000
_cell.length_c   1.000
_cell.angle_alpha   90.00
_cell.angle_beta   90.00
_cell.angle_gamma   90.00
#
_symmetry.space_group_name_H-M   'P 1'
#
loop_
_entity.id
_entity.type
_entity.pdbx_description
1 polymer ?
#
loop_
_entity_poly.entity_id
_entity_poly.type
_entity_poly.pdbx_seq_one_letter_code
_entity_poly.pdbx_strand_id
1 'polypeptide(L)'
;MSHEVETMAWANEVPWHRLGREIGNDATPDQILRVADLDWNVKMKPVEWTNAEGVSQKDEKYFSLVRDAHTRIDGTEVPEQVLSSGLTDQYKPIQNLRMAKFFNEYIDNGVATMETAISLFNGKIVVLVAKTNENFELAGGDKIEQYLYCASYHTGRDQVKIRSSSTRVVCNNTFSASLRENAQVQGLISHRYDFTNSIETQVKLDLGISVEQMKEFKEKTEFLATKKLKDKDLLNYLLVVYQPELLKEKNFNVSKLMNDGYEFKPNMNVNRSYGAFHDTFEQNGKTYKLQNTGNDMKSCFDDTWWKAFNSVTYNEDHLRGGSSRDEFRTKRALLENNSIKTNALNVALELANA
;
A
#
# COMPACT_ATOMS: atom_id res chain seq x y z
N MET A 1 -5.69 6.20 16.56
CA MET A 1 -4.82 7.11 15.79
C MET A 1 -4.93 6.72 14.32
N SER A 2 -5.10 7.67 13.41
CA SER A 2 -5.45 7.39 12.00
C SER A 2 -4.32 6.71 11.17
N HIS A 3 -3.10 6.64 11.70
CA HIS A 3 -1.93 6.15 10.96
C HIS A 3 -1.48 4.75 11.35
N GLU A 4 -1.94 4.25 12.51
CA GLU A 4 -1.57 2.95 13.09
C GLU A 4 -0.04 2.71 13.20
N VAL A 5 0.76 3.78 13.10
CA VAL A 5 2.22 3.74 13.24
C VAL A 5 2.57 3.73 14.73
N GLU A 6 3.28 2.70 15.17
CA GLU A 6 3.87 2.61 16.51
C GLU A 6 5.24 3.29 16.53
N THR A 7 6.14 2.83 15.67
CA THR A 7 7.49 3.37 15.49
C THR A 7 7.87 3.32 14.02
N MET A 8 8.78 4.19 13.59
CA MET A 8 9.35 4.13 12.25
C MET A 8 10.68 4.89 12.14
N ALA A 9 11.44 4.53 11.12
CA ALA A 9 12.53 5.34 10.57
C ALA A 9 12.28 5.61 9.09
N TRP A 10 12.80 6.72 8.58
CA TRP A 10 12.66 7.12 7.19
C TRP A 10 13.93 7.83 6.69
N ALA A 11 14.20 7.67 5.41
CA ALA A 11 15.25 8.38 4.68
C ALA A 11 14.63 9.33 3.66
N ASN A 12 15.42 10.27 3.14
CA ASN A 12 15.09 11.24 2.09
C ASN A 12 14.01 12.24 2.47
N GLU A 13 12.73 11.89 2.39
CA GLU A 13 11.63 12.83 2.58
C GLU A 13 10.89 12.59 3.89
N VAL A 14 10.58 13.66 4.60
CA VAL A 14 9.77 13.61 5.82
C VAL A 14 8.38 13.08 5.47
N PRO A 15 7.91 12.00 6.10
CA PRO A 15 6.54 11.55 5.93
C PRO A 15 5.52 12.64 6.26
N TRP A 16 4.42 12.70 5.53
CA TRP A 16 3.39 13.75 5.69
C TRP A 16 2.83 13.87 7.13
N HIS A 17 2.82 12.78 7.90
CA HIS A 17 2.38 12.76 9.31
C HIS A 17 3.50 13.12 10.30
N ARG A 18 4.73 13.33 9.83
CA ARG A 18 5.92 13.73 10.61
C ARG A 18 6.28 12.79 11.77
N LEU A 19 5.85 11.52 11.70
CA LEU A 19 6.23 10.51 12.68
C LEU A 19 7.55 9.85 12.29
N GLY A 20 8.23 9.29 13.29
CA GLY A 20 9.46 8.53 13.08
C GLY A 20 10.72 9.38 13.19
N ARG A 21 11.85 8.71 12.94
CA ARG A 21 13.20 9.29 13.02
C ARG A 21 13.86 9.26 11.64
N GLU A 22 14.55 10.33 11.32
CA GLU A 22 15.36 10.42 10.12
C GLU A 22 16.60 9.53 10.23
N ILE A 23 16.98 8.91 9.10
CA ILE A 23 18.22 8.15 8.93
C ILE A 23 18.88 8.55 7.62
N GLY A 24 20.21 8.45 7.56
CA GLY A 24 20.98 8.75 6.35
C GLY A 24 20.63 7.82 5.18
N ASN A 25 20.82 8.31 3.96
CA ASN A 25 20.50 7.58 2.72
C ASN A 25 21.41 6.37 2.46
N ASP A 26 22.54 6.28 3.19
CA ASP A 26 23.50 5.19 3.16
C ASP A 26 23.28 4.16 4.28
N ALA A 27 22.13 4.24 4.96
CA ALA A 27 21.82 3.37 6.07
C ALA A 27 21.74 1.90 5.63
N THR A 28 22.40 1.05 6.40
CA THR A 28 22.27 -0.40 6.24
C THR A 28 20.90 -0.89 6.73
N PRO A 29 20.42 -2.07 6.26
CA PRO A 29 19.20 -2.67 6.78
C PRO A 29 19.18 -2.87 8.30
N ASP A 30 20.33 -3.17 8.91
CA ASP A 30 20.44 -3.31 10.36
C ASP A 30 20.33 -1.96 11.09
N GLN A 31 20.90 -0.90 10.50
CA GLN A 31 20.83 0.45 11.07
C GLN A 31 19.40 0.99 11.06
N ILE A 32 18.68 0.81 9.96
CA ILE A 32 17.30 1.31 9.89
C ILE A 32 16.37 0.56 10.85
N LEU A 33 16.57 -0.76 11.07
CA LEU A 33 15.82 -1.50 12.09
C LEU A 33 16.02 -0.90 13.49
N ARG A 34 17.27 -0.61 13.86
CA ARG A 34 17.59 -0.05 15.18
C ARG A 34 16.98 1.34 15.36
N VAL A 35 17.11 2.22 14.36
CA VAL A 35 16.54 3.58 14.42
C VAL A 35 15.02 3.56 14.44
N ALA A 36 14.39 2.56 13.80
CA ALA A 36 12.96 2.34 13.82
C ALA A 36 12.44 1.64 15.09
N ASP A 37 13.32 1.28 16.03
CA ASP A 37 13.00 0.44 17.20
C ASP A 37 12.35 -0.90 16.80
N LEU A 38 12.91 -1.56 15.78
CA LEU A 38 12.43 -2.83 15.23
C LEU A 38 13.41 -4.01 15.43
N ASP A 39 14.46 -3.82 16.20
CA ASP A 39 15.49 -4.83 16.48
C ASP A 39 15.10 -5.86 17.55
N TRP A 40 13.83 -5.85 17.96
CA TRP A 40 13.25 -6.85 18.85
C TRP A 40 12.96 -8.19 18.15
N ASN A 41 12.92 -9.26 18.96
CA ASN A 41 12.59 -10.61 18.49
C ASN A 41 11.16 -11.03 18.87
N VAL A 42 10.66 -12.03 18.14
CA VAL A 42 9.39 -12.72 18.45
C VAL A 42 9.67 -14.17 18.84
N LYS A 43 8.94 -14.66 19.82
CA LYS A 43 9.05 -16.02 20.34
C LYS A 43 7.69 -16.66 20.45
N MET A 44 7.66 -17.98 20.26
CA MET A 44 6.50 -18.80 20.57
C MET A 44 6.52 -19.18 22.05
N LYS A 45 5.46 -18.83 22.77
CA LYS A 45 5.26 -19.23 24.17
C LYS A 45 3.97 -20.04 24.29
N PRO A 46 3.93 -21.13 25.08
CA PRO A 46 2.68 -21.86 25.34
C PRO A 46 1.58 -20.92 25.82
N VAL A 47 0.34 -21.16 25.42
CA VAL A 47 -0.81 -20.49 26.01
C VAL A 47 -0.96 -20.98 27.44
N GLU A 48 -1.11 -20.08 28.39
CA GLU A 48 -1.29 -20.38 29.79
C GLU A 48 -2.65 -19.90 30.26
N TRP A 49 -3.28 -20.67 31.13
CA TRP A 49 -4.52 -20.32 31.83
C TRP A 49 -4.48 -20.72 33.28
N THR A 50 -5.25 -20.07 34.11
CA THR A 50 -5.37 -20.38 35.51
C THR A 50 -6.63 -21.25 35.72
N ASN A 51 -6.48 -22.45 36.33
CA ASN A 51 -7.61 -23.32 36.64
C ASN A 51 -8.42 -22.81 37.83
N ALA A 52 -9.50 -23.52 38.18
CA ALA A 52 -10.39 -23.11 39.25
C ALA A 52 -9.71 -23.08 40.65
N GLU A 53 -8.62 -23.85 40.82
CA GLU A 53 -7.83 -23.89 42.06
C GLU A 53 -6.74 -22.78 42.09
N GLY A 54 -6.67 -21.88 41.08
CA GLY A 54 -5.67 -20.84 41.02
C GLY A 54 -4.30 -21.30 40.51
N VAL A 55 -4.19 -22.51 39.97
CA VAL A 55 -2.93 -23.06 39.44
C VAL A 55 -2.78 -22.75 37.95
N SER A 56 -1.62 -22.22 37.55
CA SER A 56 -1.31 -22.01 36.14
C SER A 56 -1.13 -23.34 35.40
N GLN A 57 -1.78 -23.46 34.28
CA GLN A 57 -1.71 -24.58 33.35
C GLN A 57 -1.18 -24.09 31.99
N LYS A 58 -0.42 -24.95 31.31
CA LYS A 58 0.11 -24.69 29.97
C LYS A 58 -0.59 -25.55 28.94
N ASP A 59 -0.91 -24.93 27.80
CA ASP A 59 -1.38 -25.68 26.64
C ASP A 59 -0.18 -26.28 25.89
N GLU A 60 -0.24 -27.59 25.60
CA GLU A 60 0.83 -28.26 24.85
C GLU A 60 0.69 -28.08 23.33
N LYS A 61 -0.47 -27.68 22.86
CA LYS A 61 -0.81 -27.60 21.43
C LYS A 61 -0.82 -26.17 20.89
N TYR A 62 -1.23 -25.21 21.73
CA TYR A 62 -1.43 -23.84 21.30
C TYR A 62 -0.42 -22.87 21.93
N PHE A 63 0.06 -21.95 21.11
CA PHE A 63 1.09 -20.99 21.45
C PHE A 63 0.64 -19.57 21.18
N SER A 64 1.20 -18.63 21.90
CA SER A 64 1.14 -17.20 21.65
C SER A 64 2.44 -16.76 20.99
N LEU A 65 2.35 -15.88 20.00
CA LEU A 65 3.49 -15.17 19.46
C LEU A 65 3.72 -13.92 20.29
N VAL A 66 4.90 -13.82 20.86
CA VAL A 66 5.24 -12.81 21.86
C VAL A 66 6.43 -12.01 21.39
N ARG A 67 6.31 -10.69 21.39
CA ARG A 67 7.42 -9.74 21.21
C ARG A 67 8.19 -9.66 22.53
N ASP A 68 9.51 -9.80 22.47
CA ASP A 68 10.37 -9.64 23.62
C ASP A 68 10.30 -8.20 24.19
N ALA A 69 10.49 -8.05 25.47
CA ALA A 69 10.76 -6.76 26.09
C ALA A 69 12.05 -6.16 25.48
N HIS A 70 12.03 -4.87 25.23
CA HIS A 70 13.18 -4.16 24.64
C HIS A 70 13.20 -2.70 25.06
N THR A 71 14.34 -2.06 24.91
CA THR A 71 14.52 -0.63 25.16
C THR A 71 14.61 0.10 23.83
N ARG A 72 13.76 1.08 23.62
CA ARG A 72 13.81 1.94 22.44
C ARG A 72 15.08 2.80 22.44
N ILE A 73 15.43 3.33 21.28
CA ILE A 73 16.61 4.20 21.12
C ILE A 73 16.54 5.49 21.99
N ASP A 74 15.32 5.93 22.35
CA ASP A 74 15.09 7.05 23.24
C ASP A 74 15.13 6.69 24.74
N GLY A 75 15.45 5.44 25.08
CA GLY A 75 15.51 4.91 26.44
C GLY A 75 14.16 4.44 27.00
N THR A 76 13.08 4.50 26.23
CA THR A 76 11.76 4.01 26.67
C THR A 76 11.76 2.49 26.77
N GLU A 77 11.45 1.97 27.94
CA GLU A 77 11.26 0.54 28.17
C GLU A 77 9.93 0.07 27.60
N VAL A 78 9.95 -0.93 26.72
CA VAL A 78 8.78 -1.56 26.16
C VAL A 78 8.65 -2.97 26.75
N PRO A 79 7.57 -3.27 27.48
CA PRO A 79 7.38 -4.58 28.08
C PRO A 79 7.12 -5.65 27.00
N GLU A 80 7.30 -6.90 27.41
CA GLU A 80 6.89 -8.05 26.62
C GLU A 80 5.41 -7.95 26.24
N GLN A 81 5.08 -8.31 25.00
CA GLN A 81 3.73 -8.17 24.47
C GLN A 81 3.29 -9.38 23.63
N VAL A 82 2.10 -9.86 23.87
CA VAL A 82 1.45 -10.86 23.01
C VAL A 82 0.95 -10.19 21.74
N LEU A 83 1.44 -10.60 20.59
CA LEU A 83 1.03 -10.12 19.26
C LEU A 83 -0.14 -10.91 18.69
N SER A 84 -0.13 -12.24 18.89
CA SER A 84 -1.22 -13.14 18.49
C SER A 84 -1.21 -14.41 19.35
N SER A 85 -2.31 -15.17 19.33
CA SER A 85 -2.45 -16.41 20.07
C SER A 85 -3.21 -17.47 19.26
N GLY A 86 -3.17 -18.73 19.72
CA GLY A 86 -3.84 -19.85 19.07
C GLY A 86 -3.06 -20.43 17.89
N LEU A 87 -1.75 -20.23 17.87
CA LEU A 87 -0.84 -20.78 16.87
C LEU A 87 -0.44 -22.20 17.27
N THR A 88 -0.11 -23.03 16.28
CA THR A 88 0.43 -24.38 16.52
C THR A 88 1.96 -24.36 16.43
N ASP A 89 2.62 -25.42 16.83
CA ASP A 89 4.06 -25.64 16.74
C ASP A 89 4.63 -25.55 15.30
N GLN A 90 3.75 -25.66 14.30
CA GLN A 90 4.10 -25.53 12.90
C GLN A 90 4.39 -24.08 12.48
N TYR A 91 3.99 -23.09 13.30
CA TYR A 91 4.25 -21.69 13.00
C TYR A 91 5.73 -21.35 13.25
N LYS A 92 6.39 -20.82 12.24
CA LYS A 92 7.78 -20.36 12.29
C LYS A 92 7.83 -18.84 12.27
N PRO A 93 8.14 -18.17 13.40
CA PRO A 93 8.25 -16.71 13.43
C PRO A 93 9.42 -16.25 12.55
N ILE A 94 9.14 -15.34 11.63
CA ILE A 94 10.20 -14.70 10.84
C ILE A 94 10.62 -13.43 11.59
N GLN A 95 11.90 -13.35 11.94
CA GLN A 95 12.47 -12.24 12.70
C GLN A 95 12.64 -11.00 11.80
N ASN A 96 12.49 -9.81 12.39
CA ASN A 96 12.67 -8.55 11.69
C ASN A 96 14.08 -8.44 11.07
N LEU A 97 15.10 -8.87 11.81
CA LEU A 97 16.48 -8.92 11.32
C LEU A 97 16.63 -9.80 10.07
N ARG A 98 15.87 -10.89 9.97
CA ARG A 98 15.93 -11.77 8.80
C ARG A 98 15.32 -11.10 7.56
N MET A 99 14.26 -10.32 7.76
CA MET A 99 13.71 -9.49 6.69
C MET A 99 14.69 -8.41 6.24
N ALA A 100 15.37 -7.75 7.18
CA ALA A 100 16.37 -6.74 6.85
C ALA A 100 17.51 -7.34 6.01
N LYS A 101 18.01 -8.51 6.38
CA LYS A 101 19.06 -9.21 5.62
C LYS A 101 18.64 -9.57 4.18
N PHE A 102 17.36 -9.71 3.90
CA PHE A 102 16.88 -9.89 2.53
C PHE A 102 17.28 -8.71 1.64
N PHE A 103 17.34 -7.49 2.17
CA PHE A 103 17.70 -6.30 1.40
C PHE A 103 19.21 -6.13 1.19
N ASN A 104 20.07 -6.79 1.98
CA ASN A 104 21.52 -6.58 1.92
C ASN A 104 22.06 -6.70 0.48
N GLU A 105 21.67 -7.73 -0.27
CA GLU A 105 22.16 -7.92 -1.62
C GLU A 105 21.76 -6.78 -2.58
N TYR A 106 20.58 -6.21 -2.41
CA TYR A 106 20.13 -5.07 -3.22
C TYR A 106 20.87 -3.79 -2.87
N ILE A 107 21.17 -3.60 -1.58
CA ILE A 107 21.90 -2.44 -1.08
C ILE A 107 23.38 -2.55 -1.44
N ASP A 108 24.01 -3.70 -1.19
CA ASP A 108 25.43 -3.95 -1.45
C ASP A 108 25.79 -3.84 -2.93
N ASN A 109 24.86 -4.21 -3.82
CA ASN A 109 25.00 -4.07 -5.26
C ASN A 109 24.60 -2.66 -5.78
N GLY A 110 24.22 -1.75 -4.91
CA GLY A 110 23.83 -0.38 -5.28
C GLY A 110 22.53 -0.32 -6.12
N VAL A 111 21.69 -1.36 -6.07
CA VAL A 111 20.43 -1.43 -6.84
C VAL A 111 19.29 -0.74 -6.12
N ALA A 112 19.37 -0.65 -4.79
CA ALA A 112 18.38 0.00 -3.96
C ALA A 112 19.03 0.68 -2.74
N THR A 113 18.27 1.56 -2.08
CA THR A 113 18.63 2.18 -0.79
C THR A 113 17.47 2.00 0.19
N MET A 114 17.79 1.84 1.49
CA MET A 114 16.73 1.76 2.51
C MET A 114 15.96 3.07 2.56
N GLU A 115 14.64 2.97 2.58
CA GLU A 115 13.76 4.14 2.54
C GLU A 115 12.94 4.28 3.82
N THR A 116 12.24 3.23 4.26
CA THR A 116 11.47 3.24 5.51
C THR A 116 11.49 1.88 6.20
N ALA A 117 11.38 1.92 7.53
CA ALA A 117 11.10 0.76 8.36
C ALA A 117 10.01 1.15 9.35
N ILE A 118 8.92 0.36 9.44
CA ILE A 118 7.70 0.77 10.13
C ILE A 118 7.15 -0.38 10.95
N SER A 119 6.75 -0.09 12.21
CA SER A 119 5.88 -0.92 13.03
C SER A 119 4.44 -0.40 12.97
N LEU A 120 3.52 -1.25 12.59
CA LEU A 120 2.08 -0.95 12.55
C LEU A 120 1.34 -1.81 13.57
N PHE A 121 0.23 -1.27 14.12
CA PHE A 121 -0.66 -1.99 15.05
C PHE A 121 0.09 -2.57 16.25
N ASN A 122 0.98 -1.78 16.85
CA ASN A 122 1.79 -2.19 18.01
C ASN A 122 2.60 -3.48 17.74
N GLY A 123 3.37 -3.50 16.66
CA GLY A 123 4.26 -4.60 16.30
C GLY A 123 3.59 -5.77 15.57
N LYS A 124 2.28 -5.73 15.31
CA LYS A 124 1.59 -6.81 14.60
C LYS A 124 1.95 -6.90 13.12
N ILE A 125 2.33 -5.78 12.51
CA ILE A 125 2.81 -5.74 11.13
C ILE A 125 4.11 -4.93 11.12
N VAL A 126 5.16 -5.52 10.57
CA VAL A 126 6.44 -4.83 10.34
C VAL A 126 6.69 -4.76 8.84
N VAL A 127 6.97 -3.55 8.35
CA VAL A 127 7.23 -3.30 6.94
C VAL A 127 8.59 -2.66 6.77
N LEU A 128 9.43 -3.24 5.93
CA LEU A 128 10.70 -2.68 5.49
C LEU A 128 10.58 -2.31 4.03
N VAL A 129 11.06 -1.12 3.66
CA VAL A 129 10.97 -0.58 2.31
C VAL A 129 12.34 -0.12 1.86
N ALA A 130 12.73 -0.52 0.66
CA ALA A 130 13.87 0.02 -0.05
C ALA A 130 13.38 0.72 -1.33
N LYS A 131 13.99 1.85 -1.65
CA LYS A 131 13.79 2.57 -2.90
C LYS A 131 14.77 2.01 -3.92
N THR A 132 14.27 1.58 -5.08
CA THR A 132 15.10 1.08 -6.16
C THR A 132 15.60 2.21 -7.06
N ASN A 133 16.59 1.93 -7.88
CA ASN A 133 17.09 2.90 -8.87
C ASN A 133 16.21 2.99 -10.14
N GLU A 134 15.17 2.18 -10.23
CA GLU A 134 14.20 2.12 -11.33
C GLU A 134 13.17 3.27 -11.20
N ASN A 135 13.63 4.50 -11.31
CA ASN A 135 12.78 5.69 -11.23
C ASN A 135 12.60 6.28 -12.63
N PHE A 136 11.43 6.83 -12.92
CA PHE A 136 11.21 7.54 -14.16
C PHE A 136 10.31 8.77 -13.96
N GLU A 137 10.50 9.77 -14.83
CA GLU A 137 9.71 10.99 -14.83
C GLU A 137 8.85 11.01 -16.09
N LEU A 138 7.54 11.22 -15.93
CA LEU A 138 6.62 11.38 -17.03
C LEU A 138 6.75 12.79 -17.65
N ALA A 139 6.38 12.91 -18.90
CA ALA A 139 6.26 14.20 -19.56
C ALA A 139 5.26 15.08 -18.76
N GLY A 140 5.77 16.14 -18.12
CA GLY A 140 4.98 16.97 -17.20
C GLY A 140 5.53 17.04 -15.79
N GLY A 141 6.58 16.28 -15.47
CA GLY A 141 7.31 16.36 -14.19
C GLY A 141 6.79 15.45 -13.10
N ASP A 142 5.87 14.52 -13.41
CA ASP A 142 5.43 13.52 -12.43
C ASP A 142 6.48 12.43 -12.29
N LYS A 143 7.02 12.28 -11.08
CA LYS A 143 8.06 11.30 -10.77
C LYS A 143 7.42 10.03 -10.24
N ILE A 144 7.63 8.95 -10.96
CA ILE A 144 7.25 7.62 -10.51
C ILE A 144 8.47 6.92 -9.95
N GLU A 145 8.45 6.72 -8.65
CA GLU A 145 9.51 6.04 -7.91
C GLU A 145 9.12 4.60 -7.64
N GLN A 146 10.12 3.72 -7.65
CA GLN A 146 9.90 2.30 -7.41
C GLN A 146 10.45 1.89 -6.06
N TYR A 147 9.64 1.15 -5.33
CA TYR A 147 9.94 0.65 -4.01
C TYR A 147 9.81 -0.87 -3.98
N LEU A 148 10.73 -1.51 -3.28
CA LEU A 148 10.66 -2.90 -2.89
C LEU A 148 10.31 -2.94 -1.40
N TYR A 149 9.26 -3.65 -1.00
CA TYR A 149 8.96 -3.83 0.41
C TYR A 149 8.83 -5.29 0.82
N CYS A 150 9.18 -5.55 2.08
CA CYS A 150 8.98 -6.80 2.78
C CYS A 150 8.10 -6.55 4.01
N ALA A 151 6.94 -7.18 4.08
CA ALA A 151 6.01 -7.03 5.18
C ALA A 151 5.81 -8.36 5.90
N SER A 152 6.11 -8.42 7.20
CA SER A 152 5.80 -9.55 8.07
C SER A 152 4.58 -9.26 8.92
N TYR A 153 3.73 -10.28 9.03
CA TYR A 153 2.51 -10.24 9.82
C TYR A 153 2.67 -11.15 11.03
N HIS A 154 2.83 -10.56 12.19
CA HIS A 154 2.87 -11.27 13.46
C HIS A 154 1.46 -11.57 14.01
N THR A 155 0.49 -11.69 13.10
CA THR A 155 -0.92 -11.95 13.41
C THR A 155 -1.26 -13.45 13.44
N GLY A 156 -0.34 -14.29 12.98
CA GLY A 156 -0.53 -15.73 12.88
C GLY A 156 -1.43 -16.20 11.73
N ARG A 157 -1.95 -15.29 10.91
CA ARG A 157 -2.90 -15.60 9.82
C ARG A 157 -2.38 -15.31 8.43
N ASP A 158 -1.47 -14.36 8.31
CA ASP A 158 -0.96 -13.89 7.03
C ASP A 158 0.46 -14.41 6.78
N GLN A 159 0.87 -14.39 5.53
CA GLN A 159 2.21 -14.74 5.08
C GLN A 159 3.09 -13.49 5.02
N VAL A 160 4.41 -13.65 5.06
CA VAL A 160 5.32 -12.56 4.69
C VAL A 160 5.11 -12.23 3.22
N LYS A 161 4.96 -10.95 2.92
CA LYS A 161 4.73 -10.44 1.56
C LYS A 161 5.95 -9.63 1.13
N ILE A 162 6.50 -10.00 -0.01
CA ILE A 162 7.57 -9.24 -0.67
C ILE A 162 7.03 -8.77 -2.02
N ARG A 163 7.07 -7.46 -2.27
CA ARG A 163 6.48 -6.87 -3.47
C ARG A 163 7.24 -5.63 -3.92
N SER A 164 7.14 -5.33 -5.20
CA SER A 164 7.44 -3.99 -5.73
C SER A 164 6.17 -3.13 -5.75
N SER A 165 6.34 -1.83 -5.60
CA SER A 165 5.25 -0.84 -5.56
C SER A 165 5.76 0.50 -6.04
N SER A 166 4.89 1.29 -6.68
CA SER A 166 5.14 2.72 -6.96
C SER A 166 4.72 3.62 -5.79
N THR A 167 4.12 3.05 -4.77
CA THR A 167 3.68 3.79 -3.57
C THR A 167 4.75 3.72 -2.47
N ARG A 168 5.25 4.87 -2.04
CA ARG A 168 6.11 4.98 -0.85
C ARG A 168 5.29 4.66 0.40
N VAL A 169 5.68 3.58 1.09
CA VAL A 169 4.99 3.12 2.30
C VAL A 169 5.52 3.88 3.51
N VAL A 170 4.70 4.76 4.07
CA VAL A 170 5.03 5.54 5.28
C VAL A 170 3.98 5.40 6.39
N CYS A 171 2.84 4.78 6.12
CA CYS A 171 1.79 4.52 7.12
C CYS A 171 0.89 3.38 6.65
N ASN A 172 -0.09 2.99 7.48
CA ASN A 172 -1.04 1.95 7.10
C ASN A 172 -1.83 2.26 5.82
N ASN A 173 -2.17 3.53 5.57
CA ASN A 173 -2.91 3.91 4.36
C ASN A 173 -2.08 3.68 3.10
N THR A 174 -0.82 4.12 3.08
CA THR A 174 0.08 3.91 1.94
C THR A 174 0.49 2.46 1.80
N PHE A 175 0.68 1.73 2.92
CA PHE A 175 0.88 0.29 2.88
C PHE A 175 -0.31 -0.44 2.26
N SER A 176 -1.51 -0.08 2.65
CA SER A 176 -2.73 -0.62 2.07
C SER A 176 -2.86 -0.29 0.58
N ALA A 177 -2.43 0.90 0.15
CA ALA A 177 -2.39 1.27 -1.26
C ALA A 177 -1.38 0.40 -2.02
N SER A 178 -0.16 0.24 -1.50
CA SER A 178 0.88 -0.59 -2.12
C SER A 178 0.47 -2.06 -2.30
N LEU A 179 -0.31 -2.60 -1.35
CA LEU A 179 -0.86 -3.96 -1.47
C LEU A 179 -1.87 -4.13 -2.61
N ARG A 180 -2.44 -3.02 -3.11
CA ARG A 180 -3.43 -3.01 -4.19
C ARG A 180 -2.79 -2.87 -5.57
N GLU A 181 -1.57 -2.37 -5.63
CA GLU A 181 -0.82 -2.28 -6.87
C GLU A 181 -0.45 -3.70 -7.32
N ASN A 182 -0.66 -4.03 -8.57
CA ASN A 182 -0.22 -5.27 -9.22
C ASN A 182 -0.38 -6.58 -8.42
N ALA A 183 -1.54 -7.20 -8.54
CA ALA A 183 -1.81 -8.51 -7.93
C ALA A 183 -0.96 -9.69 -8.48
N GLN A 184 -0.19 -9.49 -9.53
CA GLN A 184 0.41 -10.60 -10.29
C GLN A 184 1.80 -11.03 -9.82
N VAL A 185 2.57 -10.20 -9.10
CA VAL A 185 3.90 -10.57 -8.60
C VAL A 185 3.96 -10.44 -7.10
N GLN A 186 3.87 -11.56 -6.41
CA GLN A 186 3.95 -11.61 -4.95
C GLN A 186 4.89 -12.74 -4.53
N GLY A 187 6.02 -12.36 -3.94
CA GLY A 187 6.74 -13.29 -3.08
C GLY A 187 5.93 -13.50 -1.81
N LEU A 188 5.32 -14.68 -1.63
CA LEU A 188 4.58 -15.07 -0.44
C LEU A 188 5.37 -16.13 0.31
N ILE A 189 5.74 -15.83 1.56
CA ILE A 189 6.48 -16.77 2.40
C ILE A 189 5.59 -17.19 3.56
N SER A 190 5.25 -18.48 3.54
CA SER A 190 4.45 -19.06 4.63
C SER A 190 5.28 -19.17 5.90
N HIS A 191 4.68 -18.83 7.04
CA HIS A 191 5.24 -19.08 8.38
C HIS A 191 5.32 -20.57 8.78
N ARG A 192 5.12 -21.48 7.84
CA ARG A 192 5.38 -22.92 8.03
C ARG A 192 6.80 -23.34 7.69
N TYR A 193 7.53 -22.46 6.98
CA TYR A 193 8.89 -22.73 6.52
C TYR A 193 9.83 -21.67 7.08
N ASP A 194 11.06 -22.08 7.31
CA ASP A 194 12.12 -21.10 7.61
C ASP A 194 12.40 -20.25 6.37
N PHE A 195 12.70 -18.98 6.59
CA PHE A 195 13.12 -18.08 5.51
C PHE A 195 14.53 -18.49 5.03
N THR A 196 14.58 -19.49 4.15
CA THR A 196 15.82 -20.08 3.64
C THR A 196 16.34 -19.35 2.41
N ASN A 197 17.62 -19.59 2.06
CA ASN A 197 18.23 -19.01 0.87
C ASN A 197 17.52 -19.44 -0.43
N SER A 198 16.92 -20.65 -0.47
CA SER A 198 16.17 -21.11 -1.64
C SER A 198 14.89 -20.31 -1.87
N ILE A 199 14.16 -20.00 -0.79
CA ILE A 199 12.98 -19.14 -0.85
C ILE A 199 13.40 -17.73 -1.27
N GLU A 200 14.49 -17.22 -0.71
CA GLU A 200 15.04 -15.91 -1.05
C GLU A 200 15.40 -15.84 -2.54
N THR A 201 16.06 -16.86 -3.08
CA THR A 201 16.39 -16.94 -4.52
C THR A 201 15.13 -16.96 -5.39
N GLN A 202 14.10 -17.74 -5.02
CA GLN A 202 12.84 -17.76 -5.75
C GLN A 202 12.16 -16.39 -5.75
N VAL A 203 12.10 -15.73 -4.60
CA VAL A 203 11.53 -14.38 -4.49
C VAL A 203 12.30 -13.38 -5.33
N LYS A 204 13.64 -13.48 -5.40
CA LYS A 204 14.45 -12.60 -6.25
C LYS A 204 14.18 -12.83 -7.74
N LEU A 205 13.95 -14.08 -8.17
CA LEU A 205 13.53 -14.38 -9.55
C LEU A 205 12.15 -13.78 -9.85
N ASP A 206 11.20 -13.92 -8.93
CA ASP A 206 9.86 -13.37 -9.08
C ASP A 206 9.90 -11.83 -9.14
N LEU A 207 10.80 -11.20 -8.39
CA LEU A 207 11.04 -9.75 -8.46
C LEU A 207 11.72 -9.33 -9.77
N GLY A 208 12.59 -10.16 -10.35
CA GLY A 208 13.15 -9.91 -11.68
C GLY A 208 12.06 -9.82 -12.76
N ILE A 209 11.01 -10.63 -12.66
CA ILE A 209 9.83 -10.53 -13.52
C ILE A 209 9.10 -9.18 -13.27
N SER A 210 9.12 -8.68 -12.04
CA SER A 210 8.49 -7.40 -11.73
C SER A 210 9.17 -6.19 -12.39
N VAL A 211 10.48 -6.25 -12.62
CA VAL A 211 11.20 -5.19 -13.36
C VAL A 211 10.69 -5.09 -14.81
N GLU A 212 10.43 -6.23 -15.46
CA GLU A 212 9.85 -6.26 -16.81
C GLU A 212 8.44 -5.66 -16.83
N GLN A 213 7.61 -6.03 -15.87
CA GLN A 213 6.26 -5.48 -15.73
C GLN A 213 6.28 -3.98 -15.43
N MET A 214 7.30 -3.49 -14.75
CA MET A 214 7.48 -2.06 -14.50
C MET A 214 7.82 -1.29 -15.77
N LYS A 215 8.64 -1.85 -16.66
CA LYS A 215 8.88 -1.26 -17.98
C LYS A 215 7.59 -1.16 -18.78
N GLU A 216 6.80 -2.24 -18.78
CA GLU A 216 5.48 -2.26 -19.42
C GLU A 216 4.53 -1.21 -18.79
N PHE A 217 4.53 -1.09 -17.47
CA PHE A 217 3.74 -0.07 -16.77
C PHE A 217 4.20 1.34 -17.15
N LYS A 218 5.51 1.59 -17.21
CA LYS A 218 6.09 2.86 -17.66
C LYS A 218 5.58 3.23 -19.06
N GLU A 219 5.68 2.31 -20.03
CA GLU A 219 5.21 2.54 -21.40
C GLU A 219 3.71 2.88 -21.43
N LYS A 220 2.89 2.16 -20.66
CA LYS A 220 1.46 2.42 -20.53
C LYS A 220 1.17 3.81 -19.95
N THR A 221 1.89 4.21 -18.93
CA THR A 221 1.69 5.50 -18.26
C THR A 221 2.18 6.66 -19.10
N GLU A 222 3.33 6.54 -19.76
CA GLU A 222 3.84 7.51 -20.72
C GLU A 222 2.84 7.70 -21.89
N PHE A 223 2.29 6.59 -22.40
CA PHE A 223 1.26 6.66 -23.43
C PHE A 223 0.04 7.47 -22.96
N LEU A 224 -0.53 7.13 -21.79
CA LEU A 224 -1.69 7.85 -21.23
C LEU A 224 -1.40 9.32 -20.94
N ALA A 225 -0.17 9.66 -20.52
CA ALA A 225 0.24 11.03 -20.23
C ALA A 225 0.36 11.90 -21.49
N THR A 226 0.61 11.30 -22.65
CA THR A 226 0.68 12.03 -23.94
C THR A 226 -0.67 12.21 -24.61
N LYS A 227 -1.69 11.44 -24.23
CA LYS A 227 -3.01 11.46 -24.87
C LYS A 227 -3.94 12.43 -24.17
N LYS A 228 -4.36 13.47 -24.89
CA LYS A 228 -5.34 14.44 -24.39
C LYS A 228 -6.75 13.85 -24.33
N LEU A 229 -7.53 14.31 -23.36
CA LEU A 229 -8.86 13.86 -23.04
C LEU A 229 -9.84 15.04 -23.07
N LYS A 230 -11.05 14.80 -23.56
CA LYS A 230 -12.17 15.77 -23.49
C LYS A 230 -13.11 15.36 -22.36
N ASP A 231 -13.83 16.32 -21.80
CA ASP A 231 -14.80 16.08 -20.72
C ASP A 231 -15.81 14.95 -21.02
N LYS A 232 -16.25 14.87 -22.27
CA LYS A 232 -17.16 13.81 -22.72
C LYS A 232 -16.51 12.42 -22.58
N ASP A 233 -15.24 12.31 -22.94
CA ASP A 233 -14.51 11.05 -22.89
C ASP A 233 -14.17 10.72 -21.43
N LEU A 234 -13.88 11.72 -20.59
CA LEU A 234 -13.73 11.56 -19.16
C LEU A 234 -15.00 10.96 -18.53
N LEU A 235 -16.16 11.56 -18.81
CA LEU A 235 -17.42 11.08 -18.25
C LEU A 235 -17.75 9.65 -18.72
N ASN A 236 -17.52 9.37 -20.00
CA ASN A 236 -17.68 8.02 -20.55
C ASN A 236 -16.75 7.02 -19.84
N TYR A 237 -15.48 7.36 -19.67
CA TYR A 237 -14.52 6.55 -18.95
C TYR A 237 -14.97 6.23 -17.52
N LEU A 238 -15.37 7.25 -16.76
CA LEU A 238 -15.81 7.08 -15.37
C LEU A 238 -17.08 6.22 -15.26
N LEU A 239 -17.99 6.32 -16.23
CA LEU A 239 -19.17 5.47 -16.29
C LEU A 239 -18.80 4.02 -16.62
N VAL A 240 -17.90 3.77 -17.57
CA VAL A 240 -17.41 2.41 -17.85
C VAL A 240 -16.78 1.78 -16.60
N VAL A 241 -16.02 2.55 -15.82
CA VAL A 241 -15.36 2.06 -14.61
C VAL A 241 -16.33 1.79 -13.46
N TYR A 242 -17.29 2.71 -13.22
CA TYR A 242 -18.11 2.68 -12.01
C TYR A 242 -19.57 2.29 -12.20
N GLN A 243 -20.10 2.45 -13.40
CA GLN A 243 -21.52 2.19 -13.72
C GLN A 243 -21.69 1.63 -15.14
N PRO A 244 -21.03 0.52 -15.50
CA PRO A 244 -21.10 -0.03 -16.86
C PRO A 244 -22.52 -0.47 -17.25
N GLU A 245 -23.41 -0.69 -16.30
CA GLU A 245 -24.83 -1.02 -16.54
C GLU A 245 -25.59 0.12 -17.20
N LEU A 246 -25.29 1.37 -16.88
CA LEU A 246 -25.95 2.53 -17.50
C LEU A 246 -25.71 2.60 -19.00
N LEU A 247 -24.51 2.20 -19.45
CA LEU A 247 -24.15 2.22 -20.87
C LEU A 247 -24.95 1.21 -21.70
N LYS A 248 -25.60 0.24 -21.05
CA LYS A 248 -26.42 -0.80 -21.69
C LYS A 248 -27.88 -0.38 -21.85
N GLU A 249 -28.28 0.73 -21.26
CA GLU A 249 -29.67 1.22 -21.36
C GLU A 249 -29.97 1.80 -22.76
N LYS A 250 -31.10 1.42 -23.35
CA LYS A 250 -31.43 1.72 -24.75
C LYS A 250 -31.44 3.21 -25.11
N ASN A 251 -31.65 4.09 -24.14
CA ASN A 251 -31.77 5.55 -24.36
C ASN A 251 -30.57 6.32 -23.77
N PHE A 252 -29.55 5.63 -23.27
CA PHE A 252 -28.40 6.28 -22.65
C PHE A 252 -27.52 6.94 -23.71
N ASN A 253 -27.17 8.20 -23.46
CA ASN A 253 -26.25 8.96 -24.29
C ASN A 253 -25.45 9.91 -23.40
N VAL A 254 -24.11 9.74 -23.37
CA VAL A 254 -23.18 10.56 -22.58
C VAL A 254 -23.32 12.05 -22.90
N SER A 255 -23.56 12.43 -24.16
CA SER A 255 -23.75 13.82 -24.55
C SER A 255 -25.05 14.42 -23.97
N LYS A 256 -26.11 13.65 -23.83
CA LYS A 256 -27.33 14.09 -23.14
C LYS A 256 -27.11 14.29 -21.65
N LEU A 257 -26.33 13.38 -21.02
CA LEU A 257 -26.00 13.53 -19.63
C LEU A 257 -25.24 14.83 -19.33
N MET A 258 -24.34 15.26 -20.25
CA MET A 258 -23.61 16.53 -20.12
C MET A 258 -24.47 17.77 -20.34
N ASN A 259 -25.43 17.69 -21.26
CA ASN A 259 -26.20 18.87 -21.70
C ASN A 259 -27.52 19.07 -20.92
N ASP A 260 -28.21 17.99 -20.62
CA ASP A 260 -29.59 18.06 -20.13
C ASP A 260 -29.80 17.57 -18.70
N GLY A 261 -28.82 16.94 -18.13
CA GLY A 261 -28.65 16.72 -16.68
C GLY A 261 -29.61 15.79 -15.96
N TYR A 262 -30.56 15.00 -16.58
CA TYR A 262 -31.65 14.54 -15.74
C TYR A 262 -32.30 13.18 -15.87
N GLU A 263 -32.06 12.36 -16.86
CA GLU A 263 -32.64 11.01 -16.83
C GLU A 263 -31.79 9.98 -16.07
N PHE A 264 -30.48 10.18 -16.05
CA PHE A 264 -29.51 9.27 -15.43
C PHE A 264 -28.59 10.01 -14.48
N LYS A 265 -28.68 9.72 -13.19
CA LYS A 265 -27.76 10.31 -12.19
C LYS A 265 -26.50 9.46 -12.06
N PRO A 266 -25.32 10.02 -12.35
CA PRO A 266 -24.07 9.37 -12.01
C PRO A 266 -24.00 9.04 -10.53
N ASN A 267 -23.43 7.89 -10.18
CA ASN A 267 -23.23 7.54 -8.79
C ASN A 267 -22.18 8.44 -8.12
N MET A 268 -22.08 8.34 -6.80
CA MET A 268 -21.17 9.18 -6.02
C MET A 268 -19.70 9.00 -6.43
N ASN A 269 -19.29 7.82 -6.87
CA ASN A 269 -17.89 7.58 -7.26
C ASN A 269 -17.56 8.25 -8.60
N VAL A 270 -18.48 8.23 -9.57
CA VAL A 270 -18.36 8.99 -10.83
C VAL A 270 -18.20 10.48 -10.50
N ASN A 271 -19.10 11.05 -9.69
CA ASN A 271 -19.06 12.47 -9.34
C ASN A 271 -17.78 12.86 -8.59
N ARG A 272 -17.31 12.03 -7.67
CA ARG A 272 -16.07 12.28 -6.91
C ARG A 272 -14.84 12.23 -7.80
N SER A 273 -14.74 11.24 -8.68
CA SER A 273 -13.62 11.13 -9.61
C SER A 273 -13.65 12.26 -10.65
N TYR A 274 -14.83 12.62 -11.16
CA TYR A 274 -14.99 13.77 -12.05
C TYR A 274 -14.56 15.08 -11.36
N GLY A 275 -15.02 15.29 -10.13
CA GLY A 275 -14.59 16.43 -9.31
C GLY A 275 -13.09 16.43 -9.02
N ALA A 276 -12.50 15.27 -8.75
CA ALA A 276 -11.06 15.13 -8.52
C ALA A 276 -10.25 15.48 -9.77
N PHE A 277 -10.72 15.09 -10.96
CA PHE A 277 -10.08 15.48 -12.22
C PHE A 277 -10.05 17.00 -12.42
N HIS A 278 -11.12 17.70 -12.03
CA HIS A 278 -11.24 19.16 -12.13
C HIS A 278 -10.80 19.92 -10.88
N ASP A 279 -10.12 19.25 -9.94
CA ASP A 279 -9.70 19.81 -8.64
C ASP A 279 -10.85 20.41 -7.82
N THR A 280 -12.05 19.84 -7.95
CA THR A 280 -13.24 20.28 -7.26
C THR A 280 -14.02 19.08 -6.68
N PHE A 281 -14.84 19.34 -5.65
CA PHE A 281 -15.86 18.39 -5.22
C PHE A 281 -17.12 19.12 -4.78
N GLU A 282 -18.27 18.46 -4.97
CA GLU A 282 -19.56 18.97 -4.50
C GLU A 282 -19.96 18.29 -3.20
N GLN A 283 -20.32 19.10 -2.21
CA GLN A 283 -20.94 18.64 -0.98
C GLN A 283 -22.07 19.57 -0.59
N ASN A 284 -23.28 19.00 -0.36
CA ASN A 284 -24.48 19.75 0.03
C ASN A 284 -24.85 20.89 -0.95
N GLY A 285 -24.68 20.66 -2.26
CA GLY A 285 -24.99 21.65 -3.30
C GLY A 285 -24.02 22.82 -3.40
N LYS A 286 -22.85 22.73 -2.75
CA LYS A 286 -21.76 23.71 -2.87
C LYS A 286 -20.54 23.05 -3.45
N THR A 287 -19.90 23.74 -4.41
CA THR A 287 -18.64 23.34 -5.01
C THR A 287 -17.48 23.85 -4.17
N TYR A 288 -16.59 22.97 -3.78
CA TYR A 288 -15.36 23.26 -3.04
C TYR A 288 -14.15 22.94 -3.91
N LYS A 289 -13.08 23.72 -3.78
CA LYS A 289 -11.77 23.30 -4.32
C LYS A 289 -11.18 22.25 -3.38
N LEU A 290 -10.60 21.20 -3.95
CA LEU A 290 -9.77 20.28 -3.19
C LEU A 290 -8.59 21.06 -2.63
N GLN A 291 -8.52 21.16 -1.29
CA GLN A 291 -7.37 21.78 -0.64
C GLN A 291 -6.17 20.86 -0.77
N ASN A 292 -4.99 21.45 -0.99
CA ASN A 292 -3.71 20.76 -1.09
C ASN A 292 -3.56 19.67 -0.04
N THR A 293 -3.65 18.43 -0.45
CA THR A 293 -3.37 17.27 0.40
C THR A 293 -1.95 16.76 0.20
N GLY A 294 -1.03 17.64 -0.22
CA GLY A 294 0.41 17.37 -0.30
C GLY A 294 0.87 16.58 -1.54
N ASN A 295 0.02 15.79 -2.15
CA ASN A 295 0.25 15.15 -3.46
C ASN A 295 -0.91 15.54 -4.36
N ASP A 296 -0.82 16.74 -4.85
CA ASP A 296 -1.88 17.34 -5.61
C ASP A 296 -2.06 16.67 -6.95
N MET A 297 -3.31 16.36 -7.24
CA MET A 297 -3.80 16.29 -8.62
C MET A 297 -3.62 17.62 -9.38
N LYS A 298 -3.01 18.67 -8.79
CA LYS A 298 -2.35 19.77 -9.51
C LYS A 298 -1.23 19.16 -10.33
N SER A 299 -1.67 18.27 -11.16
CA SER A 299 -0.84 17.57 -12.05
C SER A 299 -0.19 18.59 -12.96
N CYS A 300 1.10 18.48 -13.04
CA CYS A 300 1.87 18.81 -14.21
C CYS A 300 1.21 18.30 -15.51
N PHE A 301 0.04 17.67 -15.43
CA PHE A 301 -0.68 17.09 -16.55
C PHE A 301 -1.84 18.01 -16.92
N ASP A 302 -1.77 18.56 -18.09
CA ASP A 302 -2.94 18.98 -18.84
C ASP A 302 -3.97 17.85 -18.87
N ASP A 303 -5.21 18.10 -19.24
CA ASP A 303 -6.29 17.15 -19.35
C ASP A 303 -5.91 15.92 -20.20
N THR A 304 -5.36 14.90 -19.56
CA THR A 304 -4.83 13.67 -20.17
C THR A 304 -5.52 12.43 -19.61
N TRP A 305 -5.39 11.31 -20.33
CA TRP A 305 -5.87 10.02 -19.84
C TRP A 305 -5.16 9.56 -18.57
N TRP A 306 -3.90 9.98 -18.38
CA TRP A 306 -3.19 9.72 -17.12
C TRP A 306 -3.86 10.45 -15.94
N LYS A 307 -4.23 11.71 -16.11
CA LYS A 307 -4.98 12.48 -15.09
C LYS A 307 -6.34 11.82 -14.79
N ALA A 308 -7.03 11.31 -15.81
CA ALA A 308 -8.30 10.61 -15.62
C ALA A 308 -8.12 9.32 -14.79
N PHE A 309 -7.11 8.53 -15.08
CA PHE A 309 -6.77 7.36 -14.26
C PHE A 309 -6.45 7.76 -12.81
N ASN A 310 -5.63 8.80 -12.61
CA ASN A 310 -5.30 9.30 -11.28
C ASN A 310 -6.52 9.82 -10.52
N SER A 311 -7.53 10.37 -11.19
CA SER A 311 -8.79 10.79 -10.55
C SER A 311 -9.57 9.62 -9.96
N VAL A 312 -9.54 8.46 -10.62
CA VAL A 312 -10.12 7.20 -10.10
C VAL A 312 -9.33 6.71 -8.90
N THR A 313 -8.00 6.66 -9.00
CA THR A 313 -7.15 6.20 -7.89
C THR A 313 -7.30 7.11 -6.67
N TYR A 314 -7.37 8.41 -6.87
CA TYR A 314 -7.60 9.40 -5.81
C TYR A 314 -8.96 9.19 -5.10
N ASN A 315 -10.04 8.96 -5.88
CA ASN A 315 -11.34 8.64 -5.29
C ASN A 315 -11.29 7.38 -4.44
N GLU A 316 -10.67 6.30 -4.95
CA GLU A 316 -10.58 5.03 -4.25
C GLU A 316 -9.75 5.14 -2.95
N ASP A 317 -8.69 5.93 -2.96
CA ASP A 317 -7.77 6.06 -1.83
C ASP A 317 -8.22 7.07 -0.79
N HIS A 318 -8.81 8.19 -1.22
CA HIS A 318 -9.06 9.34 -0.35
C HIS A 318 -10.53 9.70 -0.15
N LEU A 319 -11.38 9.50 -1.16
CA LEU A 319 -12.76 10.00 -1.12
C LEU A 319 -13.80 8.92 -0.81
N ARG A 320 -13.54 7.65 -1.11
CA ARG A 320 -14.51 6.56 -0.95
C ARG A 320 -14.74 6.10 0.49
N GLY A 321 -13.98 6.57 1.45
CA GLY A 321 -14.02 6.14 2.83
C GLY A 321 -14.94 6.99 3.72
N GLY A 322 -16.24 6.74 3.74
CA GLY A 322 -17.24 7.44 4.58
C GLY A 322 -17.40 6.93 6.02
N SER A 323 -16.55 6.09 6.57
CA SER A 323 -16.66 5.59 7.94
C SER A 323 -15.38 5.82 8.72
N SER A 324 -15.51 6.45 9.89
CA SER A 324 -14.43 6.76 10.85
C SER A 324 -13.82 5.52 11.54
N ARG A 325 -14.13 4.30 11.08
CA ARG A 325 -13.57 3.07 11.63
C ARG A 325 -12.42 2.60 10.77
N ASP A 326 -11.21 2.94 11.18
CA ASP A 326 -9.95 2.54 10.51
C ASP A 326 -9.82 1.02 10.33
N GLU A 327 -10.43 0.19 11.19
CA GLU A 327 -10.50 -1.27 11.02
C GLU A 327 -11.18 -1.70 9.72
N PHE A 328 -12.22 -1.00 9.26
CA PHE A 328 -12.91 -1.34 8.00
C PHE A 328 -12.07 -0.97 6.77
N ARG A 329 -11.32 0.14 6.85
CA ARG A 329 -10.38 0.54 5.79
C ARG A 329 -9.23 -0.46 5.67
N THR A 330 -8.67 -0.86 6.81
CA THR A 330 -7.57 -1.84 6.87
C THR A 330 -8.03 -3.22 6.39
N LYS A 331 -9.22 -3.66 6.79
CA LYS A 331 -9.79 -4.95 6.38
C LYS A 331 -10.07 -5.01 4.88
N ARG A 332 -10.59 -3.94 4.28
CA ARG A 332 -10.76 -3.82 2.83
C ARG A 332 -9.42 -3.79 2.09
N ALA A 333 -8.47 -3.02 2.61
CA ALA A 333 -7.15 -2.90 2.01
C ALA A 333 -6.37 -4.23 2.02
N LEU A 334 -6.54 -5.03 3.07
CA LEU A 334 -5.86 -6.31 3.22
C LEU A 334 -6.56 -7.48 2.50
N LEU A 335 -7.88 -7.39 2.26
CA LEU A 335 -8.70 -8.51 1.80
C LEU A 335 -9.27 -8.34 0.39
N GLU A 336 -9.40 -7.13 -0.14
CA GLU A 336 -9.97 -6.88 -1.46
C GLU A 336 -8.87 -6.55 -2.46
N ASN A 337 -8.64 -7.44 -3.43
CA ASN A 337 -7.95 -7.09 -4.68
C ASN A 337 -8.70 -5.91 -5.29
N ASN A 338 -8.07 -4.76 -5.43
CA ASN A 338 -8.74 -3.60 -6.00
C ASN A 338 -8.86 -3.75 -7.53
N SER A 339 -9.80 -4.58 -7.95
CA SER A 339 -10.16 -4.78 -9.35
C SER A 339 -10.52 -3.47 -10.06
N ILE A 340 -10.98 -2.45 -9.30
CA ILE A 340 -11.39 -1.16 -9.85
C ILE A 340 -10.21 -0.39 -10.44
N LYS A 341 -9.08 -0.28 -9.73
CA LYS A 341 -7.90 0.44 -10.25
C LYS A 341 -7.28 -0.26 -11.45
N THR A 342 -7.17 -1.59 -11.38
CA THR A 342 -6.69 -2.39 -12.52
C THR A 342 -7.62 -2.26 -13.71
N ASN A 343 -8.93 -2.36 -13.48
CA ASN A 343 -9.93 -2.15 -14.52
C ASN A 343 -9.86 -0.73 -15.09
N ALA A 344 -9.71 0.28 -14.23
CA ALA A 344 -9.60 1.68 -14.63
C ALA A 344 -8.40 1.92 -15.55
N LEU A 345 -7.23 1.33 -15.24
CA LEU A 345 -6.06 1.42 -16.11
C LEU A 345 -6.31 0.78 -17.48
N ASN A 346 -6.87 -0.41 -17.50
CA ASN A 346 -7.17 -1.12 -18.75
C ASN A 346 -8.18 -0.35 -19.61
N VAL A 347 -9.26 0.14 -19.00
CA VAL A 347 -10.29 0.96 -19.69
C VAL A 347 -9.69 2.26 -20.21
N ALA A 348 -8.82 2.92 -19.45
CA ALA A 348 -8.13 4.12 -19.90
C ALA A 348 -7.28 3.84 -21.15
N LEU A 349 -6.53 2.73 -21.15
CA LEU A 349 -5.70 2.31 -22.28
C LEU A 349 -6.56 1.97 -23.52
N GLU A 350 -7.66 1.27 -23.35
CA GLU A 350 -8.57 0.94 -24.45
C GLU A 350 -9.17 2.19 -25.08
N LEU A 351 -9.71 3.09 -24.27
CA LEU A 351 -10.37 4.30 -24.76
C LEU A 351 -9.37 5.35 -25.31
N ALA A 352 -8.15 5.39 -24.79
CA ALA A 352 -7.08 6.26 -25.29
C ALA A 352 -6.53 5.81 -26.66
N ASN A 353 -6.73 4.52 -27.02
CA ASN A 353 -6.36 3.95 -28.31
C ASN A 353 -7.48 4.07 -29.37
N ALA A 354 -8.71 4.31 -28.96
CA ALA A 354 -9.88 4.43 -29.86
C ALA A 354 -9.99 5.83 -30.49
#